data_443d78edb15e1756167012938463ce51
#
_entry.id   443d78edb15e1756167012938463ce51
#
_cell.length_a   1.000
_cell.length_b   1.000
_cell.length_c   1.000
_cell.angle_alpha   90.00
_cell.angle_beta   90.00
_cell.angle_gamma   90.00
#
_symmetry.space_group_name_H-M   'P 1'
#
loop_
_entity.id
_entity.type
_entity.pdbx_description
1 polymer ?
#
loop_
_entity_poly.entity_id
_entity_poly.type
_entity_poly.pdbx_seq_one_letter_code
_entity_poly.pdbx_strand_id
1 'polypeptide(L)'
;MQAANPICCQYSGTLDFKPPSGVKDGGFVFQVNPGRSSPMSIKSLIRTIPDYPKKGIMFRDITTLFADADGLRDVIDSFAAEFQDKQIDVIVGIEARGFIIGPAVAVALGVGFVPIRKRGKLPAETIEVEYELEYGSDVIEMHTDAIKPGQRVLVMDDLIATGGTALAAIDLIEKAGGEVAGCAFIIDLPDIGGAQKIRDRGVNVFHLVEFDGD
;
A
#
# COMPACT_ATOMS: atom_id res chain seq x y z
N MET A 1 -28.67 -23.96 -19.68
CA MET A 1 -28.93 -22.67 -19.05
C MET A 1 -29.12 -22.92 -17.54
N GLN A 2 -28.09 -22.84 -16.75
CA GLN A 2 -28.17 -22.89 -15.30
C GLN A 2 -27.88 -21.49 -14.78
N ALA A 3 -28.88 -20.93 -14.11
CA ALA A 3 -28.81 -19.61 -13.49
C ALA A 3 -27.86 -19.68 -12.28
N ALA A 4 -26.84 -18.81 -12.25
CA ALA A 4 -25.99 -18.62 -11.10
C ALA A 4 -26.80 -17.94 -9.97
N ASN A 5 -26.85 -18.59 -8.84
CA ASN A 5 -27.44 -18.07 -7.61
C ASN A 5 -26.55 -16.96 -7.05
N PRO A 6 -27.03 -15.74 -6.82
CA PRO A 6 -26.26 -14.74 -6.08
C PRO A 6 -26.28 -15.11 -4.61
N ILE A 7 -25.10 -15.39 -4.04
CA ILE A 7 -24.93 -15.54 -2.60
C ILE A 7 -25.03 -14.12 -2.01
N CYS A 8 -26.25 -13.74 -1.66
CA CYS A 8 -26.52 -12.57 -0.85
C CYS A 8 -26.28 -12.97 0.62
N CYS A 9 -25.14 -12.59 1.18
CA CYS A 9 -24.93 -12.67 2.62
C CYS A 9 -25.88 -11.69 3.30
N GLN A 10 -27.03 -12.20 3.76
CA GLN A 10 -27.88 -11.49 4.70
C GLN A 10 -27.27 -11.58 6.10
N TYR A 11 -26.44 -10.60 6.45
CA TYR A 11 -26.08 -10.34 7.84
C TYR A 11 -27.14 -9.40 8.44
N SER A 12 -28.19 -9.97 9.05
CA SER A 12 -29.12 -9.26 9.91
C SER A 12 -28.73 -9.50 11.38
N GLY A 13 -27.61 -8.95 11.79
CA GLY A 13 -27.19 -8.93 13.18
C GLY A 13 -26.62 -7.55 13.48
N THR A 14 -27.31 -6.77 14.30
CA THR A 14 -26.72 -5.62 14.98
C THR A 14 -25.63 -6.15 15.88
N LEU A 15 -24.36 -5.97 15.46
CA LEU A 15 -23.22 -6.13 16.37
C LEU A 15 -23.31 -4.98 17.39
N ASP A 16 -23.85 -5.26 18.57
CA ASP A 16 -23.72 -4.38 19.71
C ASP A 16 -22.26 -4.36 20.15
N PHE A 17 -21.48 -3.48 19.52
CA PHE A 17 -20.12 -3.17 19.93
C PHE A 17 -20.20 -2.31 21.19
N LYS A 18 -20.09 -2.95 22.36
CA LYS A 18 -19.98 -2.24 23.63
C LYS A 18 -18.51 -1.89 23.83
N PRO A 19 -18.12 -0.60 23.68
CA PRO A 19 -16.73 -0.22 23.93
C PRO A 19 -16.38 -0.51 25.39
N PRO A 20 -15.12 -0.86 25.69
CA PRO A 20 -14.69 -1.04 27.07
C PRO A 20 -14.90 0.26 27.85
N SER A 21 -15.45 0.13 29.06
CA SER A 21 -15.80 1.24 29.97
C SER A 21 -14.52 2.03 30.30
N GLY A 22 -14.40 3.25 29.77
CA GLY A 22 -13.30 4.16 30.08
C GLY A 22 -12.82 5.08 28.95
N VAL A 23 -13.33 4.94 27.72
CA VAL A 23 -12.96 5.83 26.62
C VAL A 23 -13.87 7.04 26.63
N LYS A 24 -13.37 8.16 27.12
CA LYS A 24 -13.94 9.50 26.89
C LYS A 24 -13.27 10.05 25.65
N ASP A 25 -14.11 10.46 24.70
CA ASP A 25 -13.77 11.22 23.50
C ASP A 25 -12.77 10.57 22.52
N GLY A 26 -13.30 9.79 21.62
CA GLY A 26 -13.04 9.60 20.17
C GLY A 26 -11.63 9.47 19.60
N GLY A 27 -10.58 9.33 20.39
CA GLY A 27 -9.22 9.10 19.87
C GLY A 27 -8.75 7.68 20.17
N PHE A 28 -8.47 6.89 19.16
CA PHE A 28 -7.71 5.65 19.30
C PHE A 28 -6.26 6.02 19.65
N VAL A 29 -5.94 6.06 20.95
CA VAL A 29 -4.56 6.24 21.39
C VAL A 29 -3.88 4.87 21.28
N PHE A 30 -3.02 4.69 20.28
CA PHE A 30 -2.10 3.57 20.23
C PHE A 30 -1.19 3.65 21.45
N GLN A 31 -1.41 2.78 22.45
CA GLN A 31 -0.50 2.66 23.56
C GLN A 31 0.80 2.02 23.09
N VAL A 32 1.86 2.80 23.03
CA VAL A 32 3.23 2.29 22.87
C VAL A 32 3.52 1.44 24.11
N ASN A 33 3.72 0.14 23.92
CA ASN A 33 4.02 -0.80 24.99
C ASN A 33 5.48 -0.59 25.42
N PRO A 34 5.79 -0.12 26.65
CA PRO A 34 7.16 0.21 27.08
C PRO A 34 8.05 -1.01 27.40
N GLY A 35 7.62 -2.23 27.06
CA GLY A 35 8.31 -3.48 27.37
C GLY A 35 8.96 -4.16 26.18
N ARG A 36 9.26 -3.46 25.08
CA ARG A 36 9.89 -4.06 23.90
C ARG A 36 11.35 -4.42 24.15
N SER A 37 11.71 -5.67 23.95
CA SER A 37 13.05 -6.10 23.53
C SER A 37 13.47 -5.30 22.31
N SER A 38 14.74 -4.90 22.18
CA SER A 38 15.31 -4.10 21.09
C SER A 38 14.65 -4.40 19.75
N PRO A 39 14.21 -3.37 18.99
CA PRO A 39 13.49 -3.59 17.74
C PRO A 39 14.36 -4.42 16.81
N MET A 40 13.87 -5.60 16.40
CA MET A 40 14.47 -6.34 15.28
C MET A 40 14.37 -5.43 14.06
N SER A 41 15.48 -5.27 13.35
CA SER A 41 15.47 -4.45 12.13
C SER A 41 14.44 -5.02 11.15
N ILE A 42 13.50 -4.19 10.64
CA ILE A 42 12.53 -4.57 9.59
C ILE A 42 13.23 -5.37 8.48
N LYS A 43 14.44 -4.94 8.10
CA LYS A 43 15.26 -5.60 7.08
C LYS A 43 15.57 -7.07 7.42
N SER A 44 15.79 -7.39 8.70
CA SER A 44 16.12 -8.77 9.13
C SER A 44 14.91 -9.73 9.11
N LEU A 45 13.69 -9.19 9.09
CA LEU A 45 12.45 -9.95 9.00
C LEU A 45 12.06 -10.28 7.55
N ILE A 46 12.72 -9.68 6.55
CA ILE A 46 12.47 -9.91 5.13
C ILE A 46 13.35 -11.04 4.64
N ARG A 47 12.72 -12.13 4.17
CA ARG A 47 13.43 -13.29 3.64
C ARG A 47 13.92 -13.05 2.22
N THR A 48 15.17 -13.39 1.94
CA THR A 48 15.69 -13.39 0.58
C THR A 48 15.66 -14.80 -0.02
N ILE A 49 15.08 -14.94 -1.21
CA ILE A 49 15.02 -16.19 -1.97
C ILE A 49 15.86 -15.98 -3.24
N PRO A 50 17.05 -16.59 -3.32
CA PRO A 50 17.89 -16.47 -4.52
C PRO A 50 17.29 -17.23 -5.71
N ASP A 51 17.58 -16.73 -6.91
CA ASP A 51 17.21 -17.36 -8.19
C ASP A 51 15.69 -17.55 -8.40
N TYR A 52 14.84 -16.65 -7.86
CA TYR A 52 13.39 -16.70 -8.02
C TYR A 52 12.86 -15.39 -8.61
N PRO A 53 11.94 -15.41 -9.60
CA PRO A 53 11.43 -16.57 -10.36
C PRO A 53 12.40 -17.09 -11.43
N LYS A 54 13.53 -16.41 -11.65
CA LYS A 54 14.56 -16.74 -12.62
C LYS A 54 15.93 -16.66 -11.95
N LYS A 55 16.91 -17.39 -12.50
CA LYS A 55 18.31 -17.35 -12.07
C LYS A 55 18.84 -15.91 -12.14
N GLY A 56 19.51 -15.48 -11.08
CA GLY A 56 20.09 -14.14 -10.91
C GLY A 56 19.21 -13.16 -10.13
N ILE A 57 17.89 -13.43 -9.97
CA ILE A 57 16.98 -12.54 -9.24
C ILE A 57 16.99 -12.89 -7.75
N MET A 58 17.23 -11.89 -6.90
CA MET A 58 17.17 -12.00 -5.45
C MET A 58 15.78 -11.55 -4.96
N PHE A 59 14.83 -12.48 -4.93
CA PHE A 59 13.45 -12.15 -4.53
C PHE A 59 13.37 -11.80 -3.04
N ARG A 60 12.78 -10.66 -2.71
CA ARG A 60 12.58 -10.18 -1.35
C ARG A 60 11.17 -10.56 -0.89
N ASP A 61 11.08 -11.63 -0.12
CA ASP A 61 9.79 -12.12 0.38
C ASP A 61 9.43 -11.43 1.69
N ILE A 62 8.44 -10.56 1.59
CA ILE A 62 7.93 -9.75 2.70
C ILE A 62 6.93 -10.49 3.60
N THR A 63 6.49 -11.68 3.19
CA THR A 63 5.47 -12.43 3.95
C THR A 63 5.95 -12.82 5.34
N THR A 64 7.26 -13.02 5.54
CA THR A 64 7.85 -13.28 6.84
C THR A 64 7.79 -12.06 7.77
N LEU A 65 7.93 -10.85 7.23
CA LEU A 65 7.72 -9.60 7.97
C LEU A 65 6.24 -9.43 8.37
N PHE A 66 5.31 -9.72 7.45
CA PHE A 66 3.88 -9.63 7.74
C PHE A 66 3.39 -10.66 8.77
N ALA A 67 4.05 -11.82 8.85
CA ALA A 67 3.74 -12.86 9.82
C ALA A 67 4.25 -12.53 11.23
N ASP A 68 5.19 -11.59 11.36
CA ASP A 68 5.69 -11.12 12.65
C ASP A 68 4.85 -9.93 13.13
N ALA A 69 4.19 -10.07 14.27
CA ALA A 69 3.25 -9.08 14.78
C ALA A 69 3.92 -7.75 15.15
N ASP A 70 5.14 -7.80 15.67
CA ASP A 70 5.88 -6.60 16.04
C ASP A 70 6.48 -5.94 14.79
N GLY A 71 7.01 -6.71 13.85
CA GLY A 71 7.50 -6.23 12.58
C GLY A 71 6.42 -5.54 11.75
N LEU A 72 5.23 -6.13 11.64
CA LEU A 72 4.11 -5.51 10.95
C LEU A 72 3.68 -4.20 11.63
N ARG A 73 3.64 -4.17 12.97
CA ARG A 73 3.34 -2.95 13.72
C ARG A 73 4.38 -1.88 13.48
N ASP A 74 5.67 -2.22 13.53
CA ASP A 74 6.77 -1.26 13.31
C ASP A 74 6.71 -0.63 11.92
N VAL A 75 6.30 -1.40 10.90
CA VAL A 75 6.03 -0.88 9.55
C VAL A 75 4.90 0.15 9.56
N ILE A 76 3.76 -0.19 10.16
CA ILE A 76 2.58 0.69 10.21
C ILE A 76 2.90 1.97 10.98
N ASP A 77 3.51 1.84 12.17
CA ASP A 77 3.86 2.97 13.04
C ASP A 77 4.89 3.90 12.36
N SER A 78 5.86 3.33 11.60
CA SER A 78 6.85 4.11 10.86
C SER A 78 6.22 4.94 9.75
N PHE A 79 5.31 4.36 8.95
CA PHE A 79 4.58 5.11 7.93
C PHE A 79 3.64 6.14 8.54
N ALA A 80 2.92 5.79 9.61
CA ALA A 80 2.04 6.73 10.28
C ALA A 80 2.81 7.93 10.83
N ALA A 81 3.96 7.71 11.46
CA ALA A 81 4.83 8.77 11.97
C ALA A 81 5.35 9.70 10.86
N GLU A 82 5.73 9.15 9.70
CA GLU A 82 6.20 9.95 8.56
C GLU A 82 5.11 10.81 7.95
N PHE A 83 3.87 10.29 7.87
CA PHE A 83 2.81 10.93 7.08
C PHE A 83 1.72 11.64 7.91
N GLN A 84 1.70 11.55 9.25
CA GLN A 84 0.68 12.15 10.10
C GLN A 84 0.50 13.68 9.90
N ASP A 85 1.59 14.39 9.57
CA ASP A 85 1.58 15.85 9.39
C ASP A 85 1.57 16.29 7.91
N LYS A 86 1.44 15.32 6.96
CA LYS A 86 1.55 15.59 5.51
C LYS A 86 0.22 15.94 4.86
N GLN A 87 -0.87 16.05 5.62
CA GLN A 87 -2.21 16.36 5.10
C GLN A 87 -2.65 15.38 4.00
N ILE A 88 -2.58 14.09 4.29
CA ILE A 88 -3.07 13.03 3.39
C ILE A 88 -4.59 12.94 3.54
N ASP A 89 -5.33 12.91 2.44
CA ASP A 89 -6.79 12.72 2.42
C ASP A 89 -7.18 11.26 2.19
N VAL A 90 -6.36 10.53 1.43
CA VAL A 90 -6.65 9.13 1.07
C VAL A 90 -5.36 8.38 0.75
N ILE A 91 -5.32 7.10 1.06
CA ILE A 91 -4.25 6.18 0.65
C ILE A 91 -4.71 5.34 -0.52
N VAL A 92 -3.87 5.24 -1.54
CA VAL A 92 -4.03 4.32 -2.66
C VAL A 92 -3.07 3.16 -2.49
N GLY A 93 -3.58 1.93 -2.50
CA GLY A 93 -2.76 0.72 -2.47
C GLY A 93 -2.78 -0.03 -3.79
N ILE A 94 -1.63 -0.57 -4.19
CA ILE A 94 -1.50 -1.33 -5.44
C ILE A 94 -1.68 -2.83 -5.16
N GLU A 95 -2.48 -3.54 -5.98
CA GLU A 95 -2.66 -4.99 -5.90
C GLU A 95 -1.32 -5.71 -6.13
N ALA A 96 -0.92 -6.66 -5.27
CA ALA A 96 -1.71 -7.25 -4.20
C ALA A 96 -1.20 -6.84 -2.80
N ARG A 97 0.11 -6.62 -2.61
CA ARG A 97 0.72 -6.47 -1.29
C ARG A 97 0.54 -5.07 -0.71
N GLY A 98 0.35 -4.05 -1.55
CA GLY A 98 -0.10 -2.72 -1.13
C GLY A 98 -1.45 -2.74 -0.40
N PHE A 99 -2.29 -3.76 -0.63
CA PHE A 99 -3.57 -3.94 0.08
C PHE A 99 -3.42 -4.43 1.52
N ILE A 100 -2.25 -4.93 1.89
CA ILE A 100 -2.00 -5.39 3.27
C ILE A 100 -1.62 -4.19 4.14
N ILE A 101 -0.70 -3.36 3.65
CA ILE A 101 -0.18 -2.22 4.40
C ILE A 101 -1.04 -0.96 4.26
N GLY A 102 -1.51 -0.67 3.05
CA GLY A 102 -2.27 0.55 2.77
C GLY A 102 -3.48 0.75 3.70
N PRO A 103 -4.40 -0.22 3.83
CA PRO A 103 -5.54 -0.12 4.76
C PRO A 103 -5.12 0.05 6.22
N ALA A 104 -4.05 -0.62 6.65
CA ALA A 104 -3.59 -0.53 8.03
C ALA A 104 -3.04 0.87 8.36
N VAL A 105 -2.26 1.44 7.43
CA VAL A 105 -1.76 2.82 7.56
C VAL A 105 -2.90 3.83 7.41
N ALA A 106 -3.88 3.58 6.53
CA ALA A 106 -5.07 4.44 6.40
C ALA A 106 -5.84 4.55 7.72
N VAL A 107 -6.06 3.42 8.40
CA VAL A 107 -6.67 3.39 9.74
C VAL A 107 -5.82 4.16 10.76
N ALA A 108 -4.50 3.98 10.74
CA ALA A 108 -3.59 4.67 11.67
C ALA A 108 -3.59 6.20 11.45
N LEU A 109 -3.73 6.66 10.21
CA LEU A 109 -3.81 8.09 9.87
C LEU A 109 -5.24 8.65 9.91
N GLY A 110 -6.28 7.81 10.07
CA GLY A 110 -7.67 8.24 10.09
C GLY A 110 -8.20 8.67 8.72
N VAL A 111 -7.69 8.11 7.62
CA VAL A 111 -8.04 8.44 6.24
C VAL A 111 -8.64 7.24 5.49
N GLY A 112 -9.21 7.49 4.30
CA GLY A 112 -9.77 6.44 3.46
C GLY A 112 -8.70 5.64 2.71
N PHE A 113 -9.13 4.50 2.13
CA PHE A 113 -8.29 3.64 1.30
C PHE A 113 -8.96 3.36 -0.06
N VAL A 114 -8.19 3.45 -1.14
CA VAL A 114 -8.62 3.18 -2.52
C VAL A 114 -7.73 2.09 -3.12
N PRO A 115 -8.31 1.00 -3.66
CA PRO A 115 -7.55 -0.04 -4.33
C PRO A 115 -7.27 0.33 -5.80
N ILE A 116 -6.02 0.19 -6.24
CA ILE A 116 -5.65 0.09 -7.66
C ILE A 116 -5.42 -1.38 -7.99
N ARG A 117 -6.07 -1.86 -9.05
CA ARG A 117 -6.08 -3.26 -9.41
C ARG A 117 -5.70 -3.49 -10.88
N LYS A 118 -5.39 -4.72 -11.22
CA LYS A 118 -5.25 -5.15 -12.62
C LYS A 118 -6.61 -5.14 -13.31
N ARG A 119 -6.62 -4.83 -14.62
CA ARG A 119 -7.83 -4.72 -15.46
C ARG A 119 -8.84 -5.85 -15.22
N GLY A 120 -10.12 -5.49 -15.12
CA GLY A 120 -11.24 -6.41 -14.97
C GLY A 120 -11.43 -6.97 -13.56
N LYS A 121 -10.78 -6.40 -12.55
CA LYS A 121 -10.92 -6.79 -11.16
C LYS A 121 -11.90 -5.91 -10.36
N LEU A 122 -12.24 -4.74 -10.88
CA LEU A 122 -13.17 -3.81 -10.24
C LEU A 122 -14.56 -3.88 -10.91
N PRO A 123 -15.66 -3.87 -10.13
CA PRO A 123 -16.99 -4.17 -10.66
C PRO A 123 -17.77 -2.97 -11.24
N ALA A 124 -17.31 -1.71 -10.99
CA ALA A 124 -17.96 -0.49 -11.47
C ALA A 124 -17.17 0.18 -12.59
N GLU A 125 -17.54 1.41 -12.98
CA GLU A 125 -16.80 2.18 -13.97
C GLU A 125 -15.40 2.49 -13.50
N THR A 126 -14.42 2.27 -14.37
CA THR A 126 -13.00 2.46 -14.06
C THR A 126 -12.34 3.41 -15.05
N ILE A 127 -11.29 4.08 -14.57
CA ILE A 127 -10.25 4.66 -15.40
C ILE A 127 -9.06 3.72 -15.41
N GLU A 128 -8.37 3.66 -16.54
CA GLU A 128 -7.27 2.73 -16.76
C GLU A 128 -6.02 3.46 -17.25
N VAL A 129 -4.88 2.88 -16.92
CA VAL A 129 -3.56 3.25 -17.45
C VAL A 129 -2.81 1.98 -17.81
N GLU A 130 -2.31 1.93 -19.06
CA GLU A 130 -1.40 0.91 -19.55
C GLU A 130 0.04 1.34 -19.24
N TYR A 131 0.87 0.39 -18.82
CA TYR A 131 2.28 0.63 -18.55
C TYR A 131 3.15 -0.51 -19.04
N GLU A 132 4.39 -0.19 -19.38
CA GLU A 132 5.35 -1.15 -19.90
C GLU A 132 5.95 -1.98 -18.76
N LEU A 133 6.10 -3.28 -19.01
CA LEU A 133 6.88 -4.23 -18.22
C LEU A 133 8.19 -4.52 -18.97
N GLU A 134 9.12 -5.24 -18.34
CA GLU A 134 10.31 -5.77 -19.04
C GLU A 134 9.93 -6.63 -20.26
N TYR A 135 8.78 -7.30 -20.20
CA TYR A 135 8.22 -8.11 -21.28
C TYR A 135 6.73 -7.83 -21.41
N GLY A 136 6.36 -7.02 -22.43
CA GLY A 136 4.97 -6.66 -22.72
C GLY A 136 4.46 -5.45 -21.94
N SER A 137 3.15 -5.31 -21.87
CA SER A 137 2.45 -4.27 -21.11
C SER A 137 1.45 -4.89 -20.14
N ASP A 138 1.08 -4.16 -19.11
CA ASP A 138 0.00 -4.49 -18.19
C ASP A 138 -0.88 -3.25 -17.99
N VAL A 139 -2.10 -3.44 -17.51
CA VAL A 139 -3.06 -2.36 -17.30
C VAL A 139 -3.53 -2.40 -15.87
N ILE A 140 -3.49 -1.25 -15.23
CA ILE A 140 -4.09 -1.05 -13.91
C ILE A 140 -5.30 -0.12 -14.01
N GLU A 141 -6.24 -0.31 -13.11
CA GLU A 141 -7.50 0.40 -13.05
C GLU A 141 -7.85 0.88 -11.65
N MET A 142 -8.63 1.95 -11.60
CA MET A 142 -9.22 2.51 -10.39
C MET A 142 -10.65 2.96 -10.71
N HIS A 143 -11.58 2.88 -9.75
CA HIS A 143 -12.94 3.41 -9.94
C HIS A 143 -12.93 4.91 -10.25
N THR A 144 -13.80 5.36 -11.15
CA THR A 144 -13.88 6.77 -11.58
C THR A 144 -14.25 7.74 -10.46
N ASP A 145 -14.96 7.26 -9.44
CA ASP A 145 -15.44 8.01 -8.29
C ASP A 145 -14.58 7.86 -7.02
N ALA A 146 -13.45 7.14 -7.13
CA ALA A 146 -12.62 6.78 -5.98
C ALA A 146 -11.85 7.98 -5.38
N ILE A 147 -11.44 8.92 -6.22
CA ILE A 147 -10.69 10.11 -5.83
C ILE A 147 -11.45 11.36 -6.27
N LYS A 148 -11.55 12.32 -5.36
CA LYS A 148 -12.13 13.62 -5.64
C LYS A 148 -11.06 14.61 -6.12
N PRO A 149 -11.39 15.54 -7.03
CA PRO A 149 -10.44 16.55 -7.47
C PRO A 149 -9.81 17.32 -6.29
N GLY A 150 -8.48 17.45 -6.32
CA GLY A 150 -7.70 18.15 -5.30
C GLY A 150 -7.41 17.34 -4.04
N GLN A 151 -7.88 16.11 -3.90
CA GLN A 151 -7.48 15.25 -2.77
C GLN A 151 -5.99 14.92 -2.83
N ARG A 152 -5.35 14.99 -1.67
CA ARG A 152 -3.94 14.64 -1.49
C ARG A 152 -3.79 13.14 -1.22
N VAL A 153 -3.16 12.47 -2.16
CA VAL A 153 -3.11 11.00 -2.25
C VAL A 153 -1.72 10.48 -1.93
N LEU A 154 -1.64 9.51 -1.01
CA LEU A 154 -0.41 8.74 -0.76
C LEU A 154 -0.51 7.39 -1.48
N VAL A 155 0.43 7.11 -2.38
CA VAL A 155 0.55 5.80 -3.05
C VAL A 155 1.35 4.85 -2.16
N MET A 156 0.85 3.64 -1.94
CA MET A 156 1.54 2.63 -1.12
C MET A 156 1.64 1.29 -1.83
N ASP A 157 2.85 0.70 -1.77
CA ASP A 157 3.09 -0.69 -2.13
C ASP A 157 4.19 -1.27 -1.23
N ASP A 158 4.45 -2.55 -1.33
CA ASP A 158 5.47 -3.22 -0.52
C ASP A 158 6.89 -2.95 -1.02
N LEU A 159 7.10 -2.91 -2.33
CA LEU A 159 8.43 -2.82 -2.94
C LEU A 159 8.41 -1.93 -4.18
N ILE A 160 9.48 -1.14 -4.36
CA ILE A 160 9.75 -0.47 -5.62
C ILE A 160 10.98 -1.06 -6.30
N ALA A 161 10.78 -1.57 -7.53
CA ALA A 161 11.84 -2.09 -8.41
C ALA A 161 12.01 -1.16 -9.61
N THR A 162 11.38 -1.43 -10.74
CA THR A 162 11.49 -0.61 -11.97
C THR A 162 10.70 0.68 -11.94
N GLY A 163 9.71 0.78 -11.03
CA GLY A 163 8.83 1.94 -10.86
C GLY A 163 7.64 2.01 -11.82
N GLY A 164 7.52 1.11 -12.80
CA GLY A 164 6.48 1.17 -13.83
C GLY A 164 5.06 1.21 -13.25
N THR A 165 4.73 0.28 -12.36
CA THR A 165 3.40 0.21 -11.72
C THR A 165 3.10 1.45 -10.86
N ALA A 166 4.10 1.94 -10.11
CA ALA A 166 3.93 3.12 -9.28
C ALA A 166 3.73 4.39 -10.11
N LEU A 167 4.46 4.54 -11.23
CA LEU A 167 4.25 5.63 -12.17
C LEU A 167 2.87 5.58 -12.82
N ALA A 168 2.40 4.40 -13.20
CA ALA A 168 1.04 4.22 -13.73
C ALA A 168 -0.03 4.55 -12.66
N ALA A 169 0.22 4.25 -11.39
CA ALA A 169 -0.66 4.64 -10.29
C ALA A 169 -0.71 6.18 -10.10
N ILE A 170 0.43 6.85 -10.24
CA ILE A 170 0.51 8.32 -10.25
C ILE A 170 -0.35 8.88 -11.41
N ASP A 171 -0.19 8.34 -12.63
CA ASP A 171 -0.96 8.78 -13.80
C ASP A 171 -2.47 8.58 -13.61
N LEU A 172 -2.90 7.48 -12.97
CA LEU A 172 -4.31 7.25 -12.63
C LEU A 172 -4.86 8.31 -11.67
N ILE A 173 -4.10 8.63 -10.62
CA ILE A 173 -4.49 9.64 -9.61
C ILE A 173 -4.60 11.02 -10.24
N GLU A 174 -3.61 11.43 -11.04
CA GLU A 174 -3.59 12.71 -11.74
C GLU A 174 -4.75 12.79 -12.75
N LYS A 175 -5.04 11.70 -13.48
CA LYS A 175 -6.17 11.58 -14.41
C LYS A 175 -7.53 11.71 -13.70
N ALA A 176 -7.63 11.27 -12.46
CA ALA A 176 -8.82 11.45 -11.62
C ALA A 176 -8.91 12.88 -11.02
N GLY A 177 -7.88 13.71 -11.17
CA GLY A 177 -7.81 15.05 -10.62
C GLY A 177 -7.29 15.14 -9.18
N GLY A 178 -6.71 14.06 -8.65
CA GLY A 178 -6.03 14.04 -7.36
C GLY A 178 -4.61 14.61 -7.44
N GLU A 179 -4.06 14.96 -6.29
CA GLU A 179 -2.68 15.41 -6.11
C GLU A 179 -1.86 14.32 -5.43
N VAL A 180 -0.77 13.84 -6.05
CA VAL A 180 0.10 12.85 -5.43
C VAL A 180 0.99 13.50 -4.38
N ALA A 181 0.71 13.24 -3.11
CA ALA A 181 1.47 13.77 -1.99
C ALA A 181 2.82 13.06 -1.79
N GLY A 182 2.91 11.82 -2.26
CA GLY A 182 4.11 11.00 -2.23
C GLY A 182 3.83 9.54 -2.52
N CYS A 183 4.91 8.76 -2.60
CA CYS A 183 4.87 7.30 -2.67
C CYS A 183 5.62 6.71 -1.48
N ALA A 184 5.11 5.62 -0.92
CA ALA A 184 5.65 4.95 0.25
C ALA A 184 5.79 3.45 0.01
N PHE A 185 6.99 2.91 0.28
CA PHE A 185 7.34 1.51 0.08
C PHE A 185 8.02 0.95 1.32
N ILE A 186 7.87 -0.34 1.59
CA ILE A 186 8.69 -0.97 2.62
C ILE A 186 10.11 -1.16 2.09
N ILE A 187 10.26 -1.60 0.83
CA ILE A 187 11.54 -1.93 0.21
C ILE A 187 11.79 -1.02 -0.99
N ASP A 188 12.97 -0.41 -1.05
CA ASP A 188 13.56 0.15 -2.26
C ASP A 188 14.68 -0.77 -2.77
N LEU A 189 14.76 -0.94 -4.09
CA LEU A 189 15.87 -1.58 -4.80
C LEU A 189 16.60 -0.49 -5.61
N PRO A 190 17.52 0.26 -4.98
CA PRO A 190 18.08 1.47 -5.58
C PRO A 190 18.85 1.21 -6.87
N ASP A 191 19.49 0.03 -7.01
CA ASP A 191 20.25 -0.34 -8.23
C ASP A 191 19.36 -0.47 -9.46
N ILE A 192 18.05 -0.75 -9.28
CA ILE A 192 17.06 -0.82 -10.38
C ILE A 192 16.56 0.57 -10.77
N GLY A 193 16.59 1.55 -9.85
CA GLY A 193 16.34 2.96 -10.13
C GLY A 193 14.88 3.39 -10.26
N GLY A 194 13.92 2.57 -9.82
CA GLY A 194 12.50 2.92 -9.90
C GLY A 194 12.12 4.11 -9.03
N ALA A 195 12.65 4.21 -7.82
CA ALA A 195 12.42 5.33 -6.93
C ALA A 195 12.95 6.66 -7.54
N GLN A 196 14.07 6.60 -8.25
CA GLN A 196 14.61 7.79 -8.91
C GLN A 196 13.68 8.29 -10.02
N LYS A 197 13.09 7.41 -10.83
CA LYS A 197 12.10 7.79 -11.86
C LYS A 197 10.89 8.52 -11.28
N ILE A 198 10.44 8.14 -10.08
CA ILE A 198 9.34 8.83 -9.38
C ILE A 198 9.81 10.21 -8.90
N ARG A 199 11.01 10.30 -8.31
CA ARG A 199 11.59 11.58 -7.88
C ARG A 199 11.81 12.55 -9.05
N ASP A 200 12.18 12.05 -10.22
CA ASP A 200 12.35 12.85 -11.46
C ASP A 200 11.02 13.46 -11.95
N ARG A 201 9.87 12.87 -11.55
CA ARG A 201 8.53 13.46 -11.75
C ARG A 201 8.14 14.49 -10.66
N GLY A 202 9.04 14.79 -9.73
CA GLY A 202 8.78 15.73 -8.63
C GLY A 202 7.97 15.12 -7.46
N VAL A 203 7.77 13.80 -7.44
CA VAL A 203 7.04 13.12 -6.38
C VAL A 203 8.02 12.56 -5.35
N ASN A 204 7.77 12.82 -4.06
CA ASN A 204 8.59 12.31 -2.99
C ASN A 204 8.42 10.79 -2.83
N VAL A 205 9.53 10.09 -2.60
CA VAL A 205 9.53 8.64 -2.31
C VAL A 205 10.11 8.42 -0.92
N PHE A 206 9.33 7.77 -0.07
CA PHE A 206 9.74 7.29 1.25
C PHE A 206 9.80 5.76 1.26
N HIS A 207 10.82 5.19 1.88
CA HIS A 207 10.96 3.75 2.07
C HIS A 207 11.57 3.45 3.43
N LEU A 208 11.33 2.24 3.95
CA LEU A 208 11.81 1.83 5.26
C LEU A 208 13.17 1.13 5.20
N VAL A 209 13.42 0.35 4.17
CA VAL A 209 14.67 -0.41 3.98
C VAL A 209 15.09 -0.44 2.53
N GLU A 210 16.39 -0.55 2.32
CA GLU A 210 17.01 -0.73 1.00
C GLU A 210 17.68 -2.11 0.93
N PHE A 211 17.65 -2.71 -0.26
CA PHE A 211 18.45 -3.88 -0.57
C PHE A 211 19.26 -3.61 -1.82
N ASP A 212 20.57 -3.84 -1.72
CA ASP A 212 21.49 -3.81 -2.84
C ASP A 212 21.36 -5.09 -3.67
N GLY A 213 21.60 -4.99 -4.97
CA GLY A 213 21.55 -6.09 -5.93
C GLY A 213 20.12 -6.43 -6.40
N ASP A 214 20.09 -7.05 -7.57
CA ASP A 214 18.88 -7.50 -8.28
C ASP A 214 18.24 -8.74 -7.64
#